data_df06114a3ce42c0cadd7c7c45db6d7c3
#
_entry.id   df06114a3ce42c0cadd7c7c45db6d7c3
#
_cell.length_a   1.000
_cell.length_b   1.000
_cell.length_c   1.000
_cell.angle_alpha   90.00
_cell.angle_beta   90.00
_cell.angle_gamma   90.00
#
_symmetry.space_group_name_H-M   'P 1'
#
loop_
_entity.id
_entity.type
_entity.pdbx_description
1 polymer ?
#
loop_
_entity_poly.entity_id
_entity_poly.type
_entity_poly.pdbx_seq_one_letter_code
_entity_poly.pdbx_strand_id
1 'polypeptide(L)'
;VKLSLISHIDDKSGNTTYKHQIQYLDPIISPSTAKYMLSCMETTAKKGTGTRALLGDVSIGVKTGTAQMLDPEKGGYSTEDFISNCVAVFPIDNPQIILYIVITKAKGETYAGRIVAPVIGEAADVIIDHLGIARANAASVAHSGKIEIYPTSSINMETVVPNFIGLSKKELTSLLNRKDINVKIEGSGWVVSQNPPAGTPIMENMTIELYLQ
;
A
#
# COMPACT_ATOMS: atom_id res chain seq x y z
N VAL A 1 13.27 3.31 -15.78
CA VAL A 1 13.71 2.24 -14.86
C VAL A 1 13.53 0.90 -15.55
N LYS A 2 14.52 0.01 -15.42
CA LYS A 2 14.39 -1.37 -15.87
C LYS A 2 13.55 -2.14 -14.87
N LEU A 3 12.43 -2.71 -15.34
CA LEU A 3 11.51 -3.45 -14.47
C LEU A 3 12.10 -4.79 -14.04
N SER A 4 11.84 -5.21 -12.81
CA SER A 4 12.15 -6.52 -12.26
C SER A 4 11.00 -7.01 -11.38
N LEU A 5 10.70 -8.31 -11.47
CA LEU A 5 9.74 -8.99 -10.60
C LEU A 5 10.41 -9.61 -9.37
N ILE A 6 11.74 -9.71 -9.39
CA ILE A 6 12.51 -10.34 -8.30
C ILE A 6 13.18 -9.23 -7.49
N SER A 7 12.83 -9.12 -6.22
CA SER A 7 13.44 -8.20 -5.27
C SER A 7 14.77 -8.75 -4.71
N HIS A 8 14.78 -10.00 -4.31
CA HIS A 8 15.97 -10.71 -3.79
C HIS A 8 15.78 -12.22 -3.91
N ILE A 9 16.88 -12.95 -3.80
CA ILE A 9 16.92 -14.41 -3.74
C ILE A 9 17.76 -14.79 -2.54
N ASP A 10 17.19 -15.61 -1.65
CA ASP A 10 17.90 -16.14 -0.50
C ASP A 10 18.26 -17.62 -0.71
N ASP A 11 19.36 -18.05 -0.12
CA ASP A 11 19.73 -19.46 -0.06
C ASP A 11 18.91 -20.21 1.02
N LYS A 12 19.11 -21.53 1.12
CA LYS A 12 18.43 -22.35 2.13
C LYS A 12 18.77 -22.00 3.57
N SER A 13 19.84 -21.24 3.79
CA SER A 13 20.31 -20.78 5.10
C SER A 13 19.79 -19.38 5.43
N GLY A 14 19.02 -18.75 4.53
CA GLY A 14 18.48 -17.41 4.70
C GLY A 14 19.43 -16.27 4.32
N ASN A 15 20.56 -16.56 3.66
CA ASN A 15 21.48 -15.53 3.19
C ASN A 15 21.05 -15.03 1.82
N THR A 16 20.97 -13.72 1.64
CA THR A 16 20.63 -13.11 0.34
C THR A 16 21.78 -13.30 -0.64
N THR A 17 21.55 -14.10 -1.68
CA THR A 17 22.50 -14.39 -2.76
C THR A 17 22.36 -13.42 -3.93
N TYR A 18 21.18 -12.82 -4.09
CA TYR A 18 20.90 -11.79 -5.08
C TYR A 18 19.98 -10.74 -4.48
N LYS A 19 20.28 -9.46 -4.74
CA LYS A 19 19.40 -8.34 -4.42
C LYS A 19 19.26 -7.45 -5.65
N HIS A 20 18.02 -7.22 -6.08
CA HIS A 20 17.76 -6.33 -7.22
C HIS A 20 18.23 -4.91 -6.91
N GLN A 21 18.97 -4.32 -7.86
CA GLN A 21 19.34 -2.90 -7.83
C GLN A 21 18.55 -2.17 -8.90
N ILE A 22 17.97 -1.04 -8.54
CA ILE A 22 17.24 -0.20 -9.48
C ILE A 22 18.21 0.31 -10.56
N GLN A 23 17.92 -0.03 -11.82
CA GLN A 23 18.66 0.47 -12.98
C GLN A 23 17.85 1.56 -13.68
N TYR A 24 18.41 2.76 -13.75
CA TYR A 24 17.81 3.85 -14.50
C TYR A 24 18.25 3.76 -15.95
N LEU A 25 17.29 3.90 -16.85
CA LEU A 25 17.53 4.04 -18.31
C LEU A 25 17.63 5.52 -18.64
N ASP A 26 18.22 5.82 -19.80
CA ASP A 26 18.28 7.19 -20.29
C ASP A 26 16.88 7.78 -20.48
N PRO A 27 16.67 9.05 -20.14
CA PRO A 27 15.39 9.72 -20.33
C PRO A 27 15.03 9.76 -21.82
N ILE A 28 13.81 9.35 -22.17
CA ILE A 28 13.29 9.38 -23.56
C ILE A 28 12.52 10.66 -23.87
N ILE A 29 12.11 11.41 -22.85
CA ILE A 29 11.44 12.71 -22.97
C ILE A 29 12.03 13.68 -21.95
N SER A 30 11.89 14.98 -22.21
CA SER A 30 12.34 15.99 -21.24
C SER A 30 11.48 16.00 -19.97
N PRO A 31 12.02 16.44 -18.82
CA PRO A 31 11.23 16.58 -17.59
C PRO A 31 10.03 17.53 -17.75
N SER A 32 10.16 18.57 -18.55
CA SER A 32 9.06 19.51 -18.84
C SER A 32 7.93 18.83 -19.64
N THR A 33 8.28 18.01 -20.63
CA THR A 33 7.31 17.21 -21.37
C THR A 33 6.60 16.21 -20.47
N ALA A 34 7.35 15.50 -19.62
CA ALA A 34 6.77 14.56 -18.65
C ALA A 34 5.78 15.27 -17.71
N LYS A 35 6.15 16.41 -17.15
CA LYS A 35 5.28 17.21 -16.28
C LYS A 35 4.02 17.69 -16.99
N TYR A 36 4.15 18.13 -18.24
CA TYR A 36 3.00 18.53 -19.04
C TYR A 36 2.06 17.35 -19.31
N MET A 37 2.58 16.17 -19.65
CA MET A 37 1.77 14.97 -19.85
C MET A 37 1.04 14.55 -18.57
N LEU A 38 1.68 14.63 -17.42
CA LEU A 38 1.05 14.37 -16.13
C LEU A 38 -0.13 15.32 -15.87
N SER A 39 0.01 16.61 -16.19
CA SER A 39 -1.09 17.58 -16.06
C SER A 39 -2.27 17.27 -16.99
N CYS A 40 -1.99 16.76 -18.21
CA CYS A 40 -3.03 16.29 -19.12
C CYS A 40 -3.75 15.06 -18.56
N MET A 41 -3.01 14.11 -17.99
CA MET A 41 -3.59 12.92 -17.35
C MET A 41 -4.44 13.29 -16.13
N GLU A 42 -4.00 14.24 -15.32
CA GLU A 42 -4.77 14.78 -14.20
C GLU A 42 -6.07 15.44 -14.69
N THR A 43 -6.01 16.21 -15.77
CA THR A 43 -7.19 16.80 -16.38
C THR A 43 -8.16 15.71 -16.86
N THR A 44 -7.65 14.60 -17.40
CA THR A 44 -8.48 13.45 -17.82
C THR A 44 -9.19 12.82 -16.62
N ALA A 45 -8.53 12.73 -15.46
CA ALA A 45 -9.16 12.28 -14.24
C ALA A 45 -10.22 13.28 -13.73
N LYS A 46 -9.94 14.59 -13.76
CA LYS A 46 -10.84 15.61 -13.22
C LYS A 46 -12.04 15.92 -14.10
N LYS A 47 -11.89 15.88 -15.43
CA LYS A 47 -12.89 16.40 -16.39
C LYS A 47 -13.12 15.52 -17.61
N GLY A 48 -12.38 14.41 -17.74
CA GLY A 48 -12.39 13.55 -18.92
C GLY A 48 -13.02 12.18 -18.66
N THR A 49 -12.57 11.22 -19.44
CA THR A 49 -13.06 9.84 -19.41
C THR A 49 -12.66 9.05 -18.16
N GLY A 50 -11.79 9.60 -17.33
CA GLY A 50 -11.25 8.96 -16.13
C GLY A 50 -11.85 9.43 -14.81
N THR A 51 -12.95 10.19 -14.82
CA THR A 51 -13.52 10.81 -13.61
C THR A 51 -13.91 9.82 -12.51
N ARG A 52 -14.19 8.57 -12.87
CA ARG A 52 -14.51 7.50 -11.91
C ARG A 52 -13.29 6.92 -11.19
N ALA A 53 -12.07 7.33 -11.58
CA ALA A 53 -10.84 6.97 -10.89
C ALA A 53 -10.40 8.04 -9.87
N LEU A 54 -11.14 9.15 -9.73
CA LEU A 54 -10.78 10.23 -8.82
C LEU A 54 -10.74 9.76 -7.37
N LEU A 55 -9.69 10.17 -6.70
CA LEU A 55 -9.54 10.09 -5.24
C LEU A 55 -9.82 11.47 -4.64
N GLY A 56 -10.39 11.52 -3.44
CA GLY A 56 -10.77 12.77 -2.80
C GLY A 56 -9.59 13.55 -2.21
N ASP A 57 -8.48 12.87 -1.97
CA ASP A 57 -7.39 13.34 -1.12
C ASP A 57 -5.97 13.04 -1.65
N VAL A 58 -5.85 12.34 -2.79
CA VAL A 58 -4.59 12.13 -3.49
C VAL A 58 -4.77 12.52 -4.96
N SER A 59 -3.82 13.29 -5.50
CA SER A 59 -3.84 13.68 -6.90
C SER A 59 -3.54 12.46 -7.80
N ILE A 60 -4.43 12.18 -8.75
CA ILE A 60 -4.31 11.06 -9.69
C ILE A 60 -4.45 11.55 -11.13
N GLY A 61 -3.61 11.05 -11.99
CA GLY A 61 -3.70 11.25 -13.43
C GLY A 61 -4.00 9.92 -14.12
N VAL A 62 -4.92 9.92 -15.09
CA VAL A 62 -5.31 8.70 -15.79
C VAL A 62 -5.38 8.88 -17.31
N LYS A 63 -5.26 7.76 -18.04
CA LYS A 63 -5.58 7.67 -19.46
C LYS A 63 -6.31 6.36 -19.72
N THR A 64 -7.54 6.48 -20.24
CA THR A 64 -8.36 5.34 -20.63
C THR A 64 -8.11 4.94 -22.09
N GLY A 65 -8.25 3.66 -22.39
CA GLY A 65 -8.20 3.12 -23.73
C GLY A 65 -9.28 2.05 -23.91
N THR A 66 -9.96 2.08 -25.04
CA THR A 66 -10.93 1.04 -25.46
C THR A 66 -10.65 0.68 -26.89
N ALA A 67 -10.23 -0.56 -27.14
CA ALA A 67 -9.88 -1.04 -28.47
C ALA A 67 -10.70 -2.30 -28.80
N GLN A 68 -11.14 -2.40 -30.05
CA GLN A 68 -11.76 -3.61 -30.58
C GLN A 68 -10.72 -4.73 -30.69
N MET A 69 -11.11 -5.95 -30.40
CA MET A 69 -10.28 -7.13 -30.64
C MET A 69 -10.42 -7.58 -32.09
N LEU A 70 -9.38 -8.27 -32.58
CA LEU A 70 -9.48 -8.95 -33.87
C LEU A 70 -10.44 -10.14 -33.78
N ASP A 71 -11.29 -10.31 -34.77
CA ASP A 71 -12.14 -11.49 -34.91
C ASP A 71 -11.40 -12.51 -35.81
N PRO A 72 -10.93 -13.62 -35.22
CA PRO A 72 -10.16 -14.61 -36.00
C PRO A 72 -11.01 -15.43 -36.97
N GLU A 73 -12.35 -15.49 -36.78
CA GLU A 73 -13.24 -16.28 -37.61
C GLU A 73 -13.78 -15.48 -38.79
N LYS A 74 -14.19 -14.23 -38.56
CA LYS A 74 -14.78 -13.38 -39.60
C LYS A 74 -13.76 -12.47 -40.28
N GLY A 75 -12.58 -12.32 -39.71
CA GLY A 75 -11.59 -11.31 -40.10
C GLY A 75 -12.02 -9.89 -39.70
N GLY A 76 -11.04 -8.98 -39.58
CA GLY A 76 -11.28 -7.60 -39.16
C GLY A 76 -11.47 -7.45 -37.63
N TYR A 77 -12.17 -6.40 -37.22
CA TYR A 77 -12.38 -6.08 -35.77
C TYR A 77 -13.75 -6.57 -35.30
N SER A 78 -13.76 -7.17 -34.11
CA SER A 78 -14.96 -7.58 -33.44
C SER A 78 -15.85 -6.39 -33.05
N THR A 79 -17.16 -6.52 -33.20
CA THR A 79 -18.14 -5.53 -32.73
C THR A 79 -18.57 -5.76 -31.28
N GLU A 80 -18.21 -6.91 -30.69
CA GLU A 80 -18.63 -7.33 -29.36
C GLU A 80 -17.47 -7.45 -28.37
N ASP A 81 -16.30 -7.85 -28.86
CA ASP A 81 -15.12 -8.10 -28.03
C ASP A 81 -14.18 -6.88 -28.02
N PHE A 82 -13.93 -6.35 -26.84
CA PHE A 82 -13.08 -5.19 -26.61
C PHE A 82 -11.99 -5.48 -25.59
N ILE A 83 -10.88 -4.75 -25.72
CA ILE A 83 -9.85 -4.59 -24.70
C ILE A 83 -10.03 -3.20 -24.10
N SER A 84 -10.47 -3.14 -22.87
CA SER A 84 -10.66 -1.90 -22.11
C SER A 84 -9.54 -1.77 -21.09
N ASN A 85 -8.84 -0.64 -21.10
CA ASN A 85 -7.69 -0.45 -20.22
C ASN A 85 -7.64 0.96 -19.66
N CYS A 86 -6.94 1.11 -18.55
CA CYS A 86 -6.64 2.39 -17.95
C CYS A 86 -5.27 2.36 -17.30
N VAL A 87 -4.45 3.35 -17.60
CA VAL A 87 -3.22 3.63 -16.86
C VAL A 87 -3.46 4.80 -15.92
N ALA A 88 -2.94 4.67 -14.70
CA ALA A 88 -2.95 5.72 -13.69
C ALA A 88 -1.54 6.01 -13.19
N VAL A 89 -1.29 7.26 -12.81
CA VAL A 89 -0.08 7.72 -12.13
C VAL A 89 -0.50 8.48 -10.90
N PHE A 90 0.06 8.18 -9.74
CA PHE A 90 -0.26 8.87 -8.50
C PHE A 90 0.87 8.77 -7.46
N PRO A 91 0.98 9.75 -6.54
CA PRO A 91 0.41 11.10 -6.63
C PRO A 91 0.97 11.88 -7.83
N ILE A 92 0.21 12.81 -8.41
CA ILE A 92 0.69 13.61 -9.57
C ILE A 92 1.80 14.58 -9.17
N ASP A 93 1.71 15.13 -7.95
CA ASP A 93 2.69 16.12 -7.45
C ASP A 93 4.07 15.49 -7.20
N ASN A 94 4.09 14.21 -6.83
CA ASN A 94 5.30 13.42 -6.61
C ASN A 94 5.06 11.98 -7.08
N PRO A 95 5.15 11.68 -8.37
CA PRO A 95 4.80 10.38 -8.94
C PRO A 95 5.61 9.24 -8.36
N GLN A 96 4.92 8.28 -7.74
CA GLN A 96 5.53 7.11 -7.11
C GLN A 96 5.04 5.81 -7.73
N ILE A 97 3.77 5.77 -8.17
CA ILE A 97 3.09 4.57 -8.63
C ILE A 97 2.58 4.76 -10.05
N ILE A 98 2.79 3.75 -10.87
CA ILE A 98 2.10 3.56 -12.15
C ILE A 98 1.25 2.30 -12.00
N LEU A 99 -0.06 2.44 -12.15
CA LEU A 99 -1.02 1.34 -12.11
C LEU A 99 -1.65 1.18 -13.50
N TYR A 100 -1.59 -0.02 -14.05
CA TYR A 100 -2.20 -0.34 -15.35
C TYR A 100 -3.12 -1.54 -15.21
N ILE A 101 -4.40 -1.34 -15.53
CA ILE A 101 -5.43 -2.40 -15.48
C ILE A 101 -6.01 -2.59 -16.87
N VAL A 102 -6.17 -3.85 -17.24
CA VAL A 102 -6.77 -4.27 -18.50
C VAL A 102 -7.92 -5.25 -18.22
N ILE A 103 -9.07 -5.02 -18.83
CA ILE A 103 -10.22 -5.91 -18.81
C ILE A 103 -10.52 -6.30 -20.27
N THR A 104 -10.55 -7.59 -20.54
CA THR A 104 -10.83 -8.11 -21.88
C THR A 104 -12.20 -8.76 -21.92
N LYS A 105 -12.93 -8.56 -23.01
CA LYS A 105 -14.23 -9.21 -23.26
C LYS A 105 -15.25 -8.99 -22.16
N ALA A 106 -15.30 -7.78 -21.59
CA ALA A 106 -16.32 -7.43 -20.60
C ALA A 106 -17.71 -7.55 -21.21
N LYS A 107 -18.66 -8.06 -20.44
CA LYS A 107 -20.06 -8.22 -20.87
C LYS A 107 -20.91 -7.01 -20.44
N GLY A 108 -21.75 -6.53 -21.36
CA GLY A 108 -22.72 -5.48 -21.10
C GLY A 108 -22.19 -4.04 -21.25
N GLU A 109 -20.98 -3.75 -20.80
CA GLU A 109 -20.35 -2.43 -20.93
C GLU A 109 -18.88 -2.60 -21.36
N THR A 110 -18.42 -1.77 -22.29
CA THR A 110 -17.06 -1.89 -22.86
C THR A 110 -16.19 -0.66 -22.67
N TYR A 111 -16.78 0.49 -22.36
CA TYR A 111 -16.03 1.72 -22.18
C TYR A 111 -15.15 1.69 -20.93
N ALA A 112 -13.84 1.83 -21.12
CA ALA A 112 -12.85 1.76 -20.03
C ALA A 112 -13.10 2.79 -18.92
N GLY A 113 -13.59 3.97 -19.25
CA GLY A 113 -13.98 4.98 -18.26
C GLY A 113 -15.13 4.56 -17.33
N ARG A 114 -15.91 3.56 -17.73
CA ARG A 114 -17.03 3.04 -16.95
C ARG A 114 -16.71 1.76 -16.20
N ILE A 115 -15.84 0.91 -16.75
CA ILE A 115 -15.55 -0.41 -16.16
C ILE A 115 -14.16 -0.52 -15.57
N VAL A 116 -13.14 0.19 -16.11
CA VAL A 116 -11.76 0.10 -15.61
C VAL A 116 -11.43 1.26 -14.66
N ALA A 117 -11.88 2.48 -14.97
CA ALA A 117 -11.57 3.63 -14.13
C ALA A 117 -12.04 3.51 -12.66
N PRO A 118 -13.24 2.97 -12.34
CA PRO A 118 -13.61 2.70 -10.94
C PRO A 118 -12.66 1.74 -10.24
N VAL A 119 -12.25 0.66 -10.93
CA VAL A 119 -11.31 -0.33 -10.39
C VAL A 119 -9.93 0.28 -10.14
N ILE A 120 -9.49 1.22 -11.00
CA ILE A 120 -8.29 2.01 -10.77
C ILE A 120 -8.41 2.81 -9.47
N GLY A 121 -9.53 3.49 -9.23
CA GLY A 121 -9.75 4.27 -8.01
C GLY A 121 -9.69 3.41 -6.76
N GLU A 122 -10.42 2.31 -6.73
CA GLU A 122 -10.43 1.37 -5.60
C GLU A 122 -9.05 0.75 -5.34
N ALA A 123 -8.35 0.30 -6.38
CA ALA A 123 -7.03 -0.28 -6.25
C ALA A 123 -5.99 0.77 -5.81
N ALA A 124 -6.06 1.99 -6.34
CA ALA A 124 -5.17 3.07 -5.95
C ALA A 124 -5.34 3.44 -4.47
N ASP A 125 -6.58 3.48 -3.97
CA ASP A 125 -6.89 3.76 -2.57
C ASP A 125 -6.23 2.75 -1.63
N VAL A 126 -6.36 1.46 -1.93
CA VAL A 126 -5.71 0.37 -1.17
C VAL A 126 -4.18 0.46 -1.23
N ILE A 127 -3.61 0.76 -2.41
CA ILE A 127 -2.15 0.88 -2.58
C ILE A 127 -1.61 2.07 -1.79
N ILE A 128 -2.31 3.21 -1.80
CA ILE A 128 -1.94 4.42 -1.07
C ILE A 128 -1.86 4.12 0.43
N ASP A 129 -2.87 3.45 0.98
CA ASP A 129 -2.90 3.08 2.40
C ASP A 129 -1.81 2.07 2.75
N HIS A 130 -1.63 1.05 1.91
CA HIS A 130 -0.61 0.01 2.13
C HIS A 130 0.82 0.56 2.12
N LEU A 131 1.11 1.52 1.23
CA LEU A 131 2.43 2.14 1.10
C LEU A 131 2.62 3.36 2.02
N GLY A 132 1.58 3.82 2.70
CA GLY A 132 1.64 5.01 3.56
C GLY A 132 1.87 6.30 2.76
N ILE A 133 1.33 6.40 1.55
CA ILE A 133 1.41 7.61 0.73
C ILE A 133 0.57 8.71 1.39
N ALA A 134 1.17 9.89 1.58
CA ALA A 134 0.51 10.99 2.28
C ALA A 134 -0.75 11.44 1.53
N ARG A 135 -1.86 11.59 2.26
CA ARG A 135 -3.14 12.11 1.76
C ARG A 135 -3.28 13.60 2.10
N ALA A 136 -3.77 14.40 1.17
CA ALA A 136 -3.89 15.85 1.35
C ALA A 136 -4.84 16.24 2.49
N ASN A 137 -5.86 15.40 2.75
CA ASN A 137 -6.85 15.59 3.81
C ASN A 137 -6.62 14.68 5.02
N ALA A 138 -5.48 13.96 5.09
CA ALA A 138 -5.10 13.33 6.33
C ALA A 138 -5.14 14.41 7.39
N ALA A 139 -6.04 14.24 8.38
CA ALA A 139 -6.16 15.19 9.47
C ALA A 139 -4.76 15.39 10.03
N SER A 140 -4.16 16.53 9.71
CA SER A 140 -2.92 16.91 10.36
C SER A 140 -3.30 17.06 11.81
N VAL A 141 -2.85 16.15 12.65
CA VAL A 141 -2.90 16.38 14.07
C VAL A 141 -2.14 17.67 14.27
N ALA A 142 -2.86 18.76 14.52
CA ALA A 142 -2.27 20.06 14.75
C ALA A 142 -1.49 19.94 16.06
N HIS A 143 -0.22 19.60 15.94
CA HIS A 143 0.71 19.68 17.06
C HIS A 143 1.04 21.14 17.29
N SER A 144 0.94 21.58 18.52
CA SER A 144 1.42 22.89 18.98
C SER A 144 2.97 23.00 18.90
N GLY A 145 3.60 22.37 17.91
CA GLY A 145 5.00 22.50 17.57
C GLY A 145 5.99 21.66 18.38
N LYS A 146 5.53 20.81 19.30
CA LYS A 146 6.36 19.82 19.97
C LYS A 146 5.91 18.41 19.59
N ILE A 147 6.68 17.76 18.71
CA ILE A 147 6.61 16.30 18.55
C ILE A 147 7.55 15.73 19.60
N GLU A 148 7.02 15.21 20.71
CA GLU A 148 7.80 14.37 21.60
C GLU A 148 7.91 13.00 20.95
N ILE A 149 9.09 12.74 20.35
CA ILE A 149 9.42 11.40 19.86
C ILE A 149 9.79 10.59 21.10
N TYR A 150 8.85 9.82 21.61
CA TYR A 150 9.19 8.79 22.57
C TYR A 150 9.97 7.71 21.84
N PRO A 151 11.23 7.44 22.18
CA PRO A 151 11.94 6.31 21.62
C PRO A 151 11.12 5.06 21.94
N THR A 152 10.91 4.20 20.94
CA THR A 152 10.29 2.89 21.13
C THR A 152 11.16 2.19 22.18
N SER A 153 10.70 2.12 23.41
CA SER A 153 11.41 1.45 24.48
C SER A 153 11.40 -0.04 24.12
N SER A 154 12.57 -0.61 23.88
CA SER A 154 12.72 -2.05 23.79
C SER A 154 12.23 -2.62 25.12
N ILE A 155 11.20 -3.48 25.06
CA ILE A 155 10.69 -4.15 26.26
C ILE A 155 11.82 -5.04 26.79
N ASN A 156 12.46 -4.59 27.86
CA ASN A 156 13.47 -5.40 28.54
C ASN A 156 12.75 -6.36 29.50
N MET A 157 12.81 -7.64 29.17
CA MET A 157 12.12 -8.71 29.90
C MET A 157 13.12 -9.86 30.14
N GLU A 158 13.99 -9.65 31.14
CA GLU A 158 15.05 -10.62 31.47
C GLU A 158 14.64 -11.57 32.58
N THR A 159 14.20 -11.07 33.73
CA THR A 159 13.93 -11.88 34.92
C THR A 159 12.53 -11.74 35.47
N VAL A 160 11.87 -10.61 35.19
CA VAL A 160 10.52 -10.29 35.67
C VAL A 160 9.64 -9.76 34.55
N VAL A 161 8.34 -9.95 34.69
CA VAL A 161 7.31 -9.40 33.78
C VAL A 161 7.31 -7.88 33.92
N PRO A 162 7.56 -7.13 32.85
CA PRO A 162 7.53 -5.66 32.90
C PRO A 162 6.09 -5.12 32.96
N ASN A 163 5.96 -3.82 33.15
CA ASN A 163 4.68 -3.15 33.03
C ASN A 163 4.37 -2.91 31.54
N PHE A 164 3.31 -3.52 31.02
CA PHE A 164 2.84 -3.36 29.66
C PHE A 164 1.72 -2.32 29.54
N ILE A 165 1.15 -1.84 30.63
CA ILE A 165 0.02 -0.91 30.62
C ILE A 165 0.41 0.36 29.87
N GLY A 166 -0.43 0.80 28.93
CA GLY A 166 -0.19 1.96 28.07
C GLY A 166 0.62 1.68 26.82
N LEU A 167 1.12 0.46 26.60
CA LEU A 167 1.80 0.09 25.36
C LEU A 167 0.78 -0.23 24.25
N SER A 168 1.11 0.18 23.03
CA SER A 168 0.31 -0.16 21.85
C SER A 168 0.62 -1.58 21.35
N LYS A 169 -0.30 -2.15 20.58
CA LYS A 169 -0.12 -3.48 19.97
C LYS A 169 1.17 -3.58 19.14
N LYS A 170 1.62 -2.48 18.52
CA LYS A 170 2.86 -2.43 17.75
C LYS A 170 4.10 -2.63 18.64
N GLU A 171 4.10 -2.04 19.82
CA GLU A 171 5.21 -2.16 20.78
C GLU A 171 5.32 -3.57 21.37
N LEU A 172 4.20 -4.30 21.42
CA LEU A 172 4.16 -5.68 21.91
C LEU A 172 4.70 -6.72 20.90
N THR A 173 5.00 -6.31 19.66
CA THR A 173 5.45 -7.25 18.61
C THR A 173 6.72 -8.02 19.00
N SER A 174 7.61 -7.41 19.77
CA SER A 174 8.82 -8.07 20.28
C SER A 174 8.54 -9.25 21.22
N LEU A 175 7.40 -9.22 21.92
CA LEU A 175 6.99 -10.33 22.80
C LEU A 175 6.52 -11.54 22.03
N LEU A 176 5.89 -11.35 20.86
CA LEU A 176 5.34 -12.43 20.04
C LEU A 176 6.44 -13.31 19.42
N ASN A 177 7.67 -12.81 19.35
CA ASN A 177 8.82 -13.53 18.82
C ASN A 177 9.53 -14.41 19.89
N ARG A 178 9.12 -14.32 21.16
CA ARG A 178 9.70 -15.12 22.25
C ARG A 178 9.11 -16.53 22.23
N LYS A 179 9.97 -17.53 22.42
CA LYS A 179 9.60 -18.96 22.42
C LYS A 179 9.47 -19.54 23.84
N ASP A 180 9.96 -18.81 24.82
CA ASP A 180 10.01 -19.20 26.23
C ASP A 180 8.75 -18.82 27.02
N ILE A 181 7.85 -18.04 26.42
CA ILE A 181 6.58 -17.61 27.01
C ILE A 181 5.43 -17.72 25.99
N ASN A 182 4.21 -17.82 26.50
CA ASN A 182 2.99 -17.74 25.70
C ASN A 182 2.33 -16.36 25.90
N VAL A 183 2.07 -15.62 24.82
CA VAL A 183 1.43 -14.33 24.89
C VAL A 183 0.05 -14.38 24.25
N LYS A 184 -0.98 -13.98 25.02
CA LYS A 184 -2.36 -13.82 24.55
C LYS A 184 -2.71 -12.34 24.58
N ILE A 185 -3.20 -11.82 23.45
CA ILE A 185 -3.59 -10.43 23.32
C ILE A 185 -5.07 -10.39 22.90
N GLU A 186 -5.89 -9.74 23.71
CA GLU A 186 -7.32 -9.55 23.45
C GLU A 186 -7.64 -8.06 23.32
N GLY A 187 -8.44 -7.71 22.30
CA GLY A 187 -8.83 -6.32 22.03
C GLY A 187 -7.95 -5.58 21.03
N SER A 188 -8.10 -4.25 20.98
CA SER A 188 -7.36 -3.35 20.09
C SER A 188 -7.10 -2.02 20.79
N GLY A 189 -6.03 -1.31 20.38
CA GLY A 189 -5.62 -0.05 21.01
C GLY A 189 -4.42 -0.22 21.93
N TRP A 190 -4.57 0.17 23.19
CA TRP A 190 -3.53 0.23 24.21
C TRP A 190 -3.79 -0.79 25.32
N VAL A 191 -2.74 -1.34 25.91
CA VAL A 191 -2.88 -2.26 27.04
C VAL A 191 -3.49 -1.53 28.25
N VAL A 192 -4.66 -1.97 28.68
CA VAL A 192 -5.35 -1.44 29.87
C VAL A 192 -5.21 -2.35 31.08
N SER A 193 -4.98 -3.64 30.86
CA SER A 193 -4.66 -4.58 31.95
C SER A 193 -3.76 -5.72 31.48
N GLN A 194 -3.03 -6.30 32.43
CA GLN A 194 -2.14 -7.44 32.21
C GLN A 194 -2.26 -8.48 33.30
N ASN A 195 -2.03 -9.73 32.93
CA ASN A 195 -1.90 -10.84 33.88
C ASN A 195 -0.78 -11.79 33.39
N PRO A 196 0.25 -12.08 34.19
CA PRO A 196 0.45 -11.67 35.58
C PRO A 196 0.85 -10.18 35.73
N PRO A 197 0.81 -9.63 36.95
CA PRO A 197 1.18 -8.26 37.20
C PRO A 197 2.69 -8.02 36.98
N ALA A 198 3.04 -6.75 36.75
CA ALA A 198 4.44 -6.33 36.65
C ALA A 198 5.24 -6.73 37.87
N GLY A 199 6.50 -7.15 37.68
CA GLY A 199 7.37 -7.63 38.76
C GLY A 199 7.26 -9.11 39.07
N THR A 200 6.32 -9.85 38.44
CA THR A 200 6.22 -11.32 38.62
C THR A 200 7.45 -12.00 37.99
N PRO A 201 8.15 -12.93 38.68
CA PRO A 201 9.25 -13.68 38.08
C PRO A 201 8.80 -14.46 36.86
N ILE A 202 9.62 -14.42 35.79
CA ILE A 202 9.35 -15.17 34.55
C ILE A 202 9.70 -16.62 34.76
N MET A 203 8.75 -17.48 34.41
CA MET A 203 8.93 -18.94 34.39
C MET A 203 8.80 -19.46 32.97
N GLU A 204 9.47 -20.55 32.65
CA GLU A 204 9.41 -21.19 31.35
C GLU A 204 7.96 -21.61 31.01
N ASN A 205 7.53 -21.34 29.79
CA ASN A 205 6.16 -21.56 29.31
C ASN A 205 5.05 -20.75 30.06
N MET A 206 5.41 -19.69 30.78
CA MET A 206 4.46 -18.80 31.40
C MET A 206 3.52 -18.18 30.35
N THR A 207 2.24 -18.04 30.68
CA THR A 207 1.27 -17.32 29.86
C THR A 207 1.12 -15.88 30.36
N ILE A 208 1.26 -14.92 29.44
CA ILE A 208 0.99 -13.50 29.70
C ILE A 208 -0.25 -13.11 28.91
N GLU A 209 -1.25 -12.61 29.59
CA GLU A 209 -2.52 -12.16 29.02
C GLU A 209 -2.57 -10.63 29.06
N LEU A 210 -2.81 -10.00 27.90
CA LEU A 210 -2.86 -8.55 27.74
C LEU A 210 -4.22 -8.15 27.16
N TYR A 211 -4.91 -7.27 27.85
CA TYR A 211 -6.21 -6.75 27.41
C TYR A 211 -6.04 -5.31 26.93
N LEU A 212 -6.48 -5.06 25.69
CA LEU A 212 -6.35 -3.79 25.01
C LEU A 212 -7.72 -3.14 24.82
N GLN A 213 -7.73 -1.80 24.93
CA GLN A 213 -8.91 -0.98 24.68
C GLN A 213 -8.50 0.35 23.99
#